data_b027ccafc049c68774d57e5b4400c404
#
_entry.id   b027ccafc049c68774d57e5b4400c404
#
_cell.length_a   1.000
_cell.length_b   1.000
_cell.length_c   1.000
_cell.angle_alpha   90.00
_cell.angle_beta   90.00
_cell.angle_gamma   90.00
#
_symmetry.space_group_name_H-M   'P 1'
#
loop_
_entity.id
_entity.type
_entity.pdbx_description
1 polymer ?
#
loop_
_entity_poly.entity_id
_entity_poly.type
_entity_poly.pdbx_seq_one_letter_code
_entity_poly.pdbx_strand_id
1 'polypeptide(L)'
;TAFRLYDTYGFPLDLTEDFMRGYGWTVDVAGFDAAMKAQKEAARAAWAGSGETADEKIFLELADKNGPTEFLGYANLTSEAVVADMLKKAHPVDTAKEGDEVIICVNQTPFYGESGGQVGDTGVMGWTDGSAVVTNTVKTAGLVLHHVRIHTGTLALGQAVSLKVDASRRAGLRAHHSAT
;
A
#
# COMPACT_ATOMS: atom_id res chain seq x y z
N THR A 1 -26.85 4.29 11.90
CA THR A 1 -26.54 4.10 13.32
C THR A 1 -25.34 3.18 13.54
N ALA A 2 -25.28 1.98 12.99
CA ALA A 2 -24.09 1.13 13.03
C ALA A 2 -22.90 1.78 12.31
N PHE A 3 -23.14 2.37 11.16
CA PHE A 3 -22.14 3.13 10.41
C PHE A 3 -21.61 4.32 11.21
N ARG A 4 -22.49 5.04 11.91
CA ARG A 4 -22.10 6.18 12.73
C ARG A 4 -21.22 5.76 13.91
N LEU A 5 -21.49 4.62 14.53
CA LEU A 5 -20.64 4.05 15.57
C LEU A 5 -19.26 3.68 15.03
N TYR A 6 -19.21 3.10 13.87
CA TYR A 6 -17.96 2.76 13.20
C TYR A 6 -17.14 4.02 12.82
N ASP A 7 -17.78 4.97 12.14
CA ASP A 7 -17.14 6.17 11.60
C ASP A 7 -16.67 7.15 12.69
N THR A 8 -17.51 7.38 13.70
CA THR A 8 -17.25 8.37 14.76
C THR A 8 -16.42 7.80 15.90
N TYR A 9 -16.68 6.56 16.29
CA TYR A 9 -16.10 5.95 17.49
C TYR A 9 -15.15 4.77 17.18
N GLY A 10 -14.96 4.41 15.93
CA GLY A 10 -14.15 3.27 15.55
C GLY A 10 -14.67 1.92 16.02
N PHE A 11 -15.96 1.83 16.31
CA PHE A 11 -16.58 0.63 16.86
C PHE A 11 -16.85 -0.40 15.77
N PRO A 12 -16.22 -1.60 15.79
CA PRO A 12 -16.40 -2.59 14.72
C PRO A 12 -17.84 -3.05 14.56
N LEU A 13 -18.22 -3.37 13.33
CA LEU A 13 -19.57 -3.84 12.99
C LEU A 13 -19.93 -5.12 13.77
N ASP A 14 -19.00 -6.05 13.90
CA ASP A 14 -19.20 -7.33 14.62
C ASP A 14 -19.59 -7.11 16.07
N LEU A 15 -18.91 -6.18 16.76
CA LEU A 15 -19.25 -5.83 18.15
C LEU A 15 -20.61 -5.13 18.25
N THR A 16 -20.96 -4.32 17.26
CA THR A 16 -22.28 -3.67 17.19
C THR A 16 -23.37 -4.73 17.01
N GLU A 17 -23.16 -5.69 16.13
CA GLU A 17 -24.09 -6.80 15.93
C GLU A 17 -24.28 -7.64 17.19
N ASP A 18 -23.20 -8.01 17.87
CA ASP A 18 -23.26 -8.77 19.12
C ASP A 18 -23.97 -8.02 20.23
N PHE A 19 -23.68 -6.73 20.37
CA PHE A 19 -24.33 -5.86 21.36
C PHE A 19 -25.84 -5.75 21.11
N MET A 20 -26.23 -5.48 19.86
CA MET A 20 -27.64 -5.36 19.49
C MET A 20 -28.40 -6.66 19.59
N ARG A 21 -27.73 -7.78 19.32
CA ARG A 21 -28.32 -9.13 19.48
C ARG A 21 -28.70 -9.42 20.94
N GLY A 22 -27.90 -8.96 21.89
CA GLY A 22 -28.18 -9.06 23.31
C GLY A 22 -29.46 -8.34 23.74
N TYR A 23 -29.89 -7.31 22.97
CA TYR A 23 -31.14 -6.58 23.19
C TYR A 23 -32.30 -7.04 22.28
N GLY A 24 -32.09 -8.09 21.49
CA GLY A 24 -33.10 -8.57 20.54
C GLY A 24 -33.27 -7.73 19.32
N TRP A 25 -32.31 -6.87 19.03
CA TRP A 25 -32.30 -5.98 17.86
C TRP A 25 -31.38 -6.51 16.76
N THR A 26 -31.72 -6.18 15.54
CA THR A 26 -30.91 -6.52 14.37
C THR A 26 -30.23 -5.28 13.80
N VAL A 27 -29.00 -5.44 13.29
CA VAL A 27 -28.27 -4.37 12.63
C VAL A 27 -28.57 -4.42 11.13
N ASP A 28 -28.80 -3.26 10.52
CA ASP A 28 -28.97 -3.13 9.07
C ASP A 28 -27.60 -3.16 8.39
N VAL A 29 -27.12 -4.38 8.07
CA VAL A 29 -25.83 -4.60 7.40
C VAL A 29 -25.86 -4.00 5.98
N ALA A 30 -26.96 -4.11 5.27
CA ALA A 30 -27.10 -3.52 3.92
C ALA A 30 -26.97 -2.00 3.95
N GLY A 31 -27.57 -1.33 4.94
CA GLY A 31 -27.43 0.11 5.14
C GLY A 31 -26.01 0.51 5.53
N PHE A 32 -25.33 -0.32 6.35
CA PHE A 32 -23.93 -0.12 6.69
C PHE A 32 -23.02 -0.21 5.45
N ASP A 33 -23.17 -1.24 4.65
CA ASP A 33 -22.38 -1.43 3.42
C ASP A 33 -22.61 -0.31 2.40
N ALA A 34 -23.86 0.14 2.25
CA ALA A 34 -24.21 1.27 1.38
C ALA A 34 -23.55 2.57 1.86
N ALA A 35 -23.58 2.83 3.18
CA ALA A 35 -22.93 4.01 3.77
C ALA A 35 -21.41 3.96 3.63
N MET A 36 -20.78 2.81 3.81
CA MET A 36 -19.33 2.61 3.59
C MET A 36 -18.95 2.85 2.14
N LYS A 37 -19.76 2.37 1.20
CA LYS A 37 -19.55 2.61 -0.24
C LYS A 37 -19.66 4.09 -0.57
N ALA A 38 -20.69 4.77 -0.08
CA ALA A 38 -20.89 6.21 -0.27
C ALA A 38 -19.71 7.02 0.30
N GLN A 39 -19.23 6.67 1.49
CA GLN A 39 -18.06 7.31 2.10
C GLN A 39 -16.80 7.15 1.24
N LYS A 40 -16.53 5.95 0.72
CA LYS A 40 -15.40 5.70 -0.17
C LYS A 40 -15.51 6.52 -1.45
N GLU A 41 -16.69 6.59 -2.05
CA GLU A 41 -16.92 7.38 -3.26
C GLU A 41 -16.76 8.88 -2.99
N ALA A 42 -17.27 9.38 -1.87
CA ALA A 42 -17.08 10.78 -1.46
C ALA A 42 -15.62 11.12 -1.20
N ALA A 43 -14.87 10.24 -0.56
CA ALA A 43 -13.44 10.40 -0.33
C ALA A 43 -12.66 10.45 -1.65
N ARG A 44 -12.98 9.58 -2.61
CA ARG A 44 -12.41 9.59 -3.96
C ARG A 44 -12.70 10.89 -4.71
N ALA A 45 -13.95 11.37 -4.63
CA ALA A 45 -14.36 12.62 -5.27
C ALA A 45 -13.67 13.84 -4.66
N ALA A 46 -13.51 13.87 -3.33
CA ALA A 46 -12.79 14.93 -2.63
C ALA A 46 -11.29 14.94 -3.00
N TRP A 47 -10.69 13.76 -3.15
CA TRP A 47 -9.32 13.63 -3.62
C TRP A 47 -9.15 14.11 -5.06
N ALA A 48 -10.08 13.77 -5.94
CA ALA A 48 -10.06 14.23 -7.33
C ALA A 48 -10.12 15.76 -7.47
N GLY A 49 -10.58 16.48 -6.46
CA GLY A 49 -10.67 17.95 -6.46
C GLY A 49 -9.44 18.68 -5.94
N SER A 50 -8.43 17.99 -5.41
CA SER A 50 -7.31 18.63 -4.70
C SER A 50 -6.08 18.99 -5.54
N GLY A 51 -6.09 18.78 -6.86
CA GLY A 51 -5.06 19.27 -7.78
C GLY A 51 -3.79 18.44 -7.95
N GLU A 52 -3.51 17.47 -7.10
CA GLU A 52 -2.38 16.53 -7.21
C GLU A 52 -2.77 15.22 -7.88
N THR A 53 -3.51 15.24 -8.92
CA THR A 53 -4.64 14.36 -9.11
C THR A 53 -4.45 13.22 -10.09
N ALA A 54 -3.56 13.33 -11.07
CA ALA A 54 -3.41 12.28 -12.08
C ALA A 54 -2.75 11.03 -11.48
N ASP A 55 -1.74 11.23 -10.66
CA ASP A 55 -0.98 10.14 -10.03
C ASP A 55 -1.82 9.41 -8.99
N GLU A 56 -2.53 10.14 -8.13
CA GLU A 56 -3.40 9.58 -7.10
C GLU A 56 -4.54 8.75 -7.68
N LYS A 57 -5.14 9.22 -8.78
CA LYS A 57 -6.19 8.48 -9.46
C LYS A 57 -5.70 7.15 -9.99
N ILE A 58 -4.51 7.12 -10.57
CA ILE A 58 -3.87 5.90 -11.06
C ILE A 58 -3.64 4.92 -9.91
N PHE A 59 -3.16 5.39 -8.75
CA PHE A 59 -2.93 4.55 -7.58
C PHE A 59 -4.22 3.99 -7.00
N LEU A 60 -5.32 4.76 -7.01
CA LEU A 60 -6.63 4.26 -6.60
C LEU A 60 -7.15 3.17 -7.54
N GLU A 61 -6.98 3.35 -8.84
CA GLU A 61 -7.35 2.33 -9.84
C GLU A 61 -6.53 1.05 -9.67
N LEU A 62 -5.23 1.17 -9.41
CA LEU A 62 -4.37 0.03 -9.12
C LEU A 62 -4.75 -0.68 -7.82
N ALA A 63 -5.13 0.06 -6.80
CA ALA A 63 -5.61 -0.51 -5.54
C ALA A 63 -6.91 -1.29 -5.71
N ASP A 64 -7.84 -0.79 -6.52
CA ASP A 64 -9.07 -1.48 -6.85
C ASP A 64 -8.82 -2.75 -7.67
N LYS A 65 -7.85 -2.71 -8.58
CA LYS A 65 -7.49 -3.84 -9.43
C LYS A 65 -6.77 -4.96 -8.67
N ASN A 66 -5.79 -4.60 -7.85
CA ASN A 66 -4.86 -5.55 -7.23
C ASN A 66 -5.17 -5.85 -5.76
N GLY A 67 -5.98 -5.04 -5.11
CA GLY A 67 -6.18 -5.09 -3.67
C GLY A 67 -4.98 -4.56 -2.88
N PRO A 68 -5.04 -4.59 -1.56
CA PRO A 68 -3.96 -4.08 -0.71
C PRO A 68 -2.71 -4.96 -0.80
N THR A 69 -1.54 -4.33 -0.69
CA THR A 69 -0.27 -5.04 -0.60
C THR A 69 -0.11 -5.67 0.78
N GLU A 70 0.25 -6.95 0.85
CA GLU A 70 0.52 -7.62 2.11
C GLU A 70 1.87 -7.15 2.68
N PHE A 71 1.87 -6.72 3.94
CA PHE A 71 3.07 -6.28 4.62
C PHE A 71 3.68 -7.41 5.46
N LEU A 72 4.90 -7.82 5.13
CA LEU A 72 5.65 -8.90 5.77
C LEU A 72 6.77 -8.41 6.69
N GLY A 73 6.95 -7.11 6.80
CA GLY A 73 8.11 -6.50 7.46
C GLY A 73 8.13 -6.58 8.98
N TYR A 74 7.10 -7.10 9.63
CA TYR A 74 7.09 -7.29 11.08
C TYR A 74 8.08 -8.37 11.54
N ALA A 75 8.23 -9.44 10.75
CA ALA A 75 9.08 -10.57 11.08
C ALA A 75 10.26 -10.74 10.11
N ASN A 76 10.17 -10.18 8.90
CA ASN A 76 11.10 -10.45 7.80
C ASN A 76 11.70 -9.16 7.25
N LEU A 77 13.00 -9.20 6.96
CA LEU A 77 13.71 -8.14 6.22
C LEU A 77 13.85 -8.48 4.73
N THR A 78 13.53 -9.72 4.37
CA THR A 78 13.57 -10.21 3.00
C THR A 78 12.30 -10.98 2.67
N SER A 79 11.85 -10.89 1.45
CA SER A 79 10.77 -11.73 0.92
C SER A 79 10.85 -11.84 -0.59
N GLU A 80 10.15 -12.82 -1.11
CA GLU A 80 9.89 -12.91 -2.55
C GLU A 80 8.52 -12.32 -2.84
N ALA A 81 8.39 -11.72 -4.01
CA ALA A 81 7.15 -11.11 -4.46
C ALA A 81 7.02 -11.22 -5.98
N VAL A 82 5.84 -10.87 -6.48
CA VAL A 82 5.57 -10.80 -7.91
C VAL A 82 5.19 -9.38 -8.27
N VAL A 83 5.74 -8.86 -9.35
CA VAL A 83 5.44 -7.53 -9.85
C VAL A 83 4.01 -7.51 -10.38
N ALA A 84 3.13 -6.79 -9.70
CA ALA A 84 1.73 -6.65 -10.08
C ALA A 84 1.53 -5.53 -11.12
N ASP A 85 2.17 -4.39 -10.89
CA ASP A 85 2.13 -3.25 -11.81
C ASP A 85 3.42 -2.42 -11.72
N MET A 86 3.71 -1.71 -12.81
CA MET A 86 4.81 -0.74 -12.86
C MET A 86 4.33 0.56 -13.50
N LEU A 87 4.81 1.68 -12.96
CA LEU A 87 4.54 3.02 -13.49
C LEU A 87 5.85 3.74 -13.77
N LYS A 88 5.95 4.31 -14.95
CA LYS A 88 7.05 5.21 -15.33
C LYS A 88 6.47 6.58 -15.66
N LYS A 89 6.87 7.62 -14.90
CA LYS A 89 6.33 8.99 -15.03
C LYS A 89 4.80 9.01 -15.01
N ALA A 90 4.19 8.31 -14.05
CA ALA A 90 2.75 8.18 -13.88
C ALA A 90 2.01 7.44 -15.02
N HIS A 91 2.73 6.76 -15.90
CA HIS A 91 2.14 5.94 -16.96
C HIS A 91 2.41 4.45 -16.73
N PRO A 92 1.40 3.58 -16.84
CA PRO A 92 1.60 2.14 -16.74
C PRO A 92 2.57 1.65 -17.83
N VAL A 93 3.55 0.84 -17.40
CA VAL A 93 4.51 0.22 -18.32
C VAL A 93 4.61 -1.28 -18.04
N ASP A 94 4.93 -2.05 -19.05
CA ASP A 94 5.07 -3.50 -18.93
C ASP A 94 6.50 -3.92 -18.61
N THR A 95 7.47 -3.07 -18.91
CA THR A 95 8.89 -3.36 -18.69
C THR A 95 9.64 -2.10 -18.25
N ALA A 96 10.72 -2.31 -17.50
CA ALA A 96 11.66 -1.28 -17.10
C ALA A 96 13.09 -1.76 -17.36
N LYS A 97 13.95 -0.87 -17.84
CA LYS A 97 15.32 -1.15 -18.26
C LYS A 97 16.32 -0.49 -17.32
N GLU A 98 17.58 -0.89 -17.44
CA GLU A 98 18.70 -0.25 -16.74
C GLU A 98 18.66 1.28 -16.87
N GLY A 99 18.77 1.96 -15.74
CA GLY A 99 18.71 3.43 -15.66
C GLY A 99 17.32 4.04 -15.54
N ASP A 100 16.25 3.23 -15.70
CA ASP A 100 14.89 3.72 -15.54
C ASP A 100 14.53 3.91 -14.06
N GLU A 101 13.81 4.97 -13.76
CA GLU A 101 13.17 5.20 -12.47
C GLU A 101 11.68 4.88 -12.61
N VAL A 102 11.22 3.90 -11.83
CA VAL A 102 9.84 3.41 -11.90
C VAL A 102 9.26 3.22 -10.52
N ILE A 103 7.94 3.23 -10.44
CA ILE A 103 7.19 2.85 -9.25
C ILE A 103 6.69 1.43 -9.45
N ILE A 104 6.99 0.53 -8.52
CA ILE A 104 6.64 -0.88 -8.62
C ILE A 104 5.65 -1.24 -7.53
N CYS A 105 4.54 -1.85 -7.92
CA CYS A 105 3.57 -2.47 -7.03
C CYS A 105 3.78 -3.98 -7.04
N VAL A 106 3.84 -4.58 -5.87
CA VAL A 106 4.02 -6.03 -5.69
C VAL A 106 2.88 -6.58 -4.84
N ASN A 107 2.67 -7.90 -4.88
CA ASN A 107 1.62 -8.55 -4.09
C ASN A 107 1.90 -8.55 -2.58
N GLN A 108 3.16 -8.62 -2.19
CA GLN A 108 3.62 -8.63 -0.79
C GLN A 108 5.00 -7.99 -0.68
N THR A 109 5.31 -7.42 0.48
CA THR A 109 6.57 -6.69 0.67
C THR A 109 7.02 -6.66 2.13
N PRO A 110 8.34 -6.75 2.40
CA PRO A 110 8.90 -6.47 3.73
C PRO A 110 9.16 -4.97 3.95
N PHE A 111 8.99 -4.12 2.91
CA PHE A 111 9.24 -2.68 2.99
C PHE A 111 8.08 -1.97 3.66
N TYR A 112 8.39 -1.15 4.66
CA TYR A 112 7.43 -0.26 5.29
C TYR A 112 7.24 0.99 4.42
N GLY A 113 6.01 1.28 4.05
CA GLY A 113 5.67 2.48 3.29
C GLY A 113 5.58 3.73 4.17
N GLU A 114 6.08 4.85 3.68
CA GLU A 114 5.93 6.15 4.34
C GLU A 114 4.45 6.46 4.57
N SER A 115 4.12 6.70 5.82
CA SER A 115 2.76 7.03 6.25
C SER A 115 2.80 7.76 7.59
N GLY A 116 1.96 8.75 7.78
CA GLY A 116 1.85 9.47 9.05
C GLY A 116 3.12 10.16 9.53
N GLY A 117 3.98 10.61 8.63
CA GLY A 117 5.24 11.29 8.93
C GLY A 117 6.44 10.39 9.16
N GLN A 118 6.28 9.06 9.09
CA GLN A 118 7.40 8.13 9.10
C GLN A 118 8.00 7.96 7.71
N VAL A 119 9.33 8.01 7.62
CA VAL A 119 10.06 7.78 6.37
C VAL A 119 9.93 6.31 5.95
N GLY A 120 9.73 6.08 4.66
CA GLY A 120 9.66 4.73 4.10
C GLY A 120 10.99 3.99 4.11
N ASP A 121 10.94 2.67 4.05
CA ASP A 121 12.14 1.83 3.96
C ASP A 121 12.83 1.98 2.61
N THR A 122 14.13 1.73 2.60
CA THR A 122 14.96 1.58 1.41
C THR A 122 15.61 0.21 1.39
N GLY A 123 16.12 -0.18 0.26
CA GLY A 123 16.80 -1.46 0.12
C GLY A 123 17.06 -1.83 -1.33
N VAL A 124 17.03 -3.11 -1.64
CA VAL A 124 17.28 -3.63 -2.98
C VAL A 124 16.20 -4.59 -3.42
N MET A 125 16.01 -4.65 -4.73
CA MET A 125 15.14 -5.59 -5.41
C MET A 125 15.96 -6.33 -6.44
N GLY A 126 15.88 -7.65 -6.44
CA GLY A 126 16.66 -8.47 -7.37
C GLY A 126 15.77 -9.50 -8.08
N TRP A 127 16.19 -9.90 -9.26
CA TRP A 127 15.57 -10.97 -10.04
C TRP A 127 16.67 -11.69 -10.84
N THR A 128 16.29 -12.70 -11.60
CA THR A 128 17.25 -13.60 -12.28
C THR A 128 18.27 -12.85 -13.14
N ASP A 129 17.82 -11.84 -13.88
CA ASP A 129 18.64 -11.14 -14.88
C ASP A 129 19.07 -9.73 -14.47
N GLY A 130 18.74 -9.30 -13.26
CA GLY A 130 19.06 -7.93 -12.88
C GLY A 130 18.74 -7.57 -11.44
N SER A 131 18.95 -6.30 -11.13
CA SER A 131 18.69 -5.74 -9.81
C SER A 131 18.28 -4.27 -9.90
N ALA A 132 17.65 -3.80 -8.85
CA ALA A 132 17.26 -2.40 -8.68
C ALA A 132 17.47 -1.95 -7.24
N VAL A 133 17.60 -0.65 -7.06
CA VAL A 133 17.67 -0.03 -5.73
C VAL A 133 16.32 0.59 -5.41
N VAL A 134 15.78 0.23 -4.25
CA VAL A 134 14.57 0.87 -3.72
C VAL A 134 15.00 2.14 -2.99
N THR A 135 14.72 3.29 -3.58
CA THR A 135 15.14 4.59 -3.07
C THR A 135 14.16 5.16 -2.05
N ASN A 136 12.90 4.78 -2.14
CA ASN A 136 11.86 5.13 -1.18
C ASN A 136 10.68 4.18 -1.28
N THR A 137 9.87 4.13 -0.25
CA THR A 137 8.63 3.35 -0.21
C THR A 137 7.52 4.19 0.39
N VAL A 138 6.39 4.26 -0.28
CA VAL A 138 5.24 5.08 0.12
C VAL A 138 3.99 4.20 0.19
N LYS A 139 3.19 4.40 1.22
CA LYS A 139 1.89 3.72 1.35
C LYS A 139 0.78 4.65 0.87
N THR A 140 0.04 4.22 -0.14
CA THR A 140 -1.08 4.97 -0.73
C THR A 140 -2.22 4.04 -1.08
N ALA A 141 -3.44 4.35 -0.62
CA ALA A 141 -4.66 3.60 -0.93
C ALA A 141 -4.59 2.10 -0.58
N GLY A 142 -3.80 1.72 0.43
CA GLY A 142 -3.54 0.32 0.81
C GLY A 142 -2.43 -0.36 0.01
N LEU A 143 -1.91 0.28 -1.02
CA LEU A 143 -0.75 -0.18 -1.77
C LEU A 143 0.54 0.30 -1.14
N VAL A 144 1.56 -0.52 -1.20
CA VAL A 144 2.94 -0.13 -0.91
C VAL A 144 3.65 0.09 -2.24
N LEU A 145 4.00 1.35 -2.50
CA LEU A 145 4.62 1.79 -3.74
C LEU A 145 6.13 1.88 -3.56
N HIS A 146 6.87 1.11 -4.34
CA HIS A 146 8.32 1.09 -4.29
C HIS A 146 8.87 2.01 -5.38
N HIS A 147 9.49 3.11 -4.98
CA HIS A 147 10.24 3.97 -5.89
C HIS A 147 11.60 3.32 -6.13
N VAL A 148 11.82 2.78 -7.31
CA VAL A 148 13.03 2.04 -7.64
C VAL A 148 13.76 2.63 -8.82
N ARG A 149 15.08 2.47 -8.80
CA ARG A 149 15.95 2.75 -9.93
C ARG A 149 16.55 1.43 -10.39
N ILE A 150 16.32 1.08 -11.64
CA ILE A 150 16.85 -0.15 -12.22
C ILE A 150 18.38 -0.01 -12.36
N HIS A 151 19.10 -0.88 -11.70
CA HIS A 151 20.56 -0.87 -11.71
C HIS A 151 21.13 -1.69 -12.87
N THR A 152 20.62 -2.91 -13.03
CA THR A 152 21.01 -3.82 -14.11
C THR A 152 19.81 -4.62 -14.60
N GLY A 153 19.85 -5.01 -15.88
CA GLY A 153 18.87 -5.90 -16.48
C GLY A 153 17.55 -5.22 -16.84
N THR A 154 16.55 -6.04 -17.12
CA THR A 154 15.21 -5.61 -17.49
C THR A 154 14.20 -6.29 -16.58
N LEU A 155 13.27 -5.52 -16.01
CA LEU A 155 12.18 -6.02 -15.20
C LEU A 155 10.89 -6.00 -16.01
N ALA A 156 10.09 -7.06 -15.90
CA ALA A 156 8.79 -7.19 -16.59
C ALA A 156 7.66 -7.43 -15.61
N LEU A 157 6.43 -7.10 -16.03
CA LEU A 157 5.22 -7.42 -15.26
C LEU A 157 5.10 -8.92 -15.05
N GLY A 158 4.65 -9.30 -13.86
CA GLY A 158 4.46 -10.72 -13.49
C GLY A 158 5.75 -11.45 -13.16
N GLN A 159 6.89 -10.77 -13.19
CA GLN A 159 8.18 -11.39 -12.85
C GLN A 159 8.33 -11.52 -11.35
N ALA A 160 8.88 -12.66 -10.90
CA ALA A 160 9.23 -12.87 -9.50
C ALA A 160 10.47 -12.05 -9.14
N VAL A 161 10.41 -11.36 -8.01
CA VAL A 161 11.50 -10.54 -7.50
C VAL A 161 11.79 -10.88 -6.05
N SER A 162 13.04 -10.70 -5.65
CA SER A 162 13.49 -10.83 -4.25
C SER A 162 13.65 -9.42 -3.68
N LEU A 163 13.01 -9.17 -2.55
CA LEU A 163 13.04 -7.88 -1.85
C LEU A 163 13.90 -7.99 -0.59
N LYS A 164 14.79 -7.03 -0.40
CA LYS A 164 15.65 -6.96 0.78
C LYS A 164 15.67 -5.53 1.34
N VAL A 165 15.21 -5.37 2.57
CA VAL A 165 15.21 -4.09 3.29
C VAL A 165 16.61 -3.77 3.80
N ASP A 166 16.96 -2.47 3.78
CA ASP A 166 18.16 -1.98 4.46
C ASP A 166 17.96 -2.06 5.99
N ALA A 167 18.49 -3.10 6.59
CA ALA A 167 18.36 -3.39 8.02
C ALA A 167 18.97 -2.29 8.89
N SER A 168 20.09 -1.70 8.46
CA SER A 168 20.77 -0.63 9.19
C SER A 168 19.92 0.62 9.29
N ARG A 169 19.28 1.03 8.20
CA ARG A 169 18.38 2.17 8.17
C ARG A 169 17.13 1.94 9.03
N ARG A 170 16.53 0.74 8.94
CA ARG A 170 15.36 0.38 9.74
C ARG A 170 15.67 0.38 11.24
N ALA A 171 16.81 -0.13 11.64
CA ALA A 171 17.26 -0.11 13.02
C ALA A 171 17.41 1.33 13.55
N GLY A 172 17.98 2.23 12.74
CA GLY A 172 18.07 3.64 13.05
C GLY A 172 16.71 4.33 13.23
N LEU A 173 15.76 4.04 12.36
CA LEU A 173 14.38 4.56 12.45
C LEU A 173 13.65 4.06 13.69
N ARG A 174 13.81 2.78 14.04
CA ARG A 174 13.24 2.20 15.27
C ARG A 174 13.84 2.82 16.53
N ALA A 175 15.14 3.06 16.54
CA ALA A 175 15.82 3.71 17.67
C ALA A 175 15.31 5.15 17.89
N HIS A 176 15.07 5.91 16.84
CA HIS A 176 14.44 7.23 16.92
C HIS A 176 13.03 7.19 17.48
N HIS A 177 12.25 6.19 17.14
CA HIS A 177 10.91 5.99 17.66
C HIS A 177 10.87 5.62 19.13
N SER A 178 11.88 4.90 19.62
CA SER A 178 11.96 4.45 21.02
C SER A 178 12.45 5.56 21.96
N ALA A 179 13.05 6.63 21.44
CA ALA A 179 13.62 7.73 22.21
C ALA A 179 12.63 8.84 22.56
N THR A 180 11.38 8.75 22.13
CA THR A 180 10.28 9.63 22.51
C THR A 180 9.34 8.88 23.49
#